data_870964567c9877f5d7690b00849eaa45
#
_entry.id   870964567c9877f5d7690b00849eaa45
#
_cell.length_a   1.000
_cell.length_b   1.000
_cell.length_c   1.000
_cell.angle_alpha   90.00
_cell.angle_beta   90.00
_cell.angle_gamma   90.00
#
_symmetry.space_group_name_H-M   'P 1'
#
loop_
_entity.id
_entity.type
_entity.pdbx_description
1 polymer ?
#
loop_
_entity_poly.entity_id
_entity_poly.type
_entity_poly.pdbx_seq_one_letter_code
_entity_poly.pdbx_strand_id
1 'polypeptide(L)'
;ASDWSSDVCSSDLSKKFGGEAKAYDQIDAAPEEKARGITINTAHVEYETANRHYAHVDCPGHADYVKNMITGAAQMDGAILVVSAADGPMPQTREHILLARQVGVPYIIVFMNKADMVDDKELLELVEMEVRELLSKYEFPGDDTPIIIGSALKAMEGDKGDMGEGAIFKLAEALDSYIPEPKRALDGTFLMPVEDVFSISGRGTVVTGRVERGVIKVGEEIEIVGLKPTLKTVCTGVEMFQIGRAHV
;
A
#
# COMPACT_ATOMS: atom_id res chain seq x y z
N ALA A 1 -12.05 -14.68 -3.18
CA ALA A 1 -11.66 -13.60 -4.10
C ALA A 1 -10.18 -13.38 -3.86
N SER A 2 -9.36 -13.67 -4.85
CA SER A 2 -7.91 -13.57 -4.74
C SER A 2 -7.47 -12.11 -4.71
N ASP A 3 -6.45 -11.79 -3.90
CA ASP A 3 -5.80 -10.48 -3.76
C ASP A 3 -5.10 -9.96 -5.03
N TRP A 4 -5.34 -10.58 -6.15
CA TRP A 4 -4.76 -10.30 -7.47
C TRP A 4 -4.82 -8.84 -7.91
N SER A 5 -5.72 -8.07 -7.35
CA SER A 5 -6.05 -6.76 -7.89
C SER A 5 -5.09 -5.65 -7.46
N SER A 6 -4.53 -5.73 -6.26
CA SER A 6 -3.54 -4.77 -5.77
C SER A 6 -2.19 -4.96 -6.47
N ASP A 7 -1.73 -6.22 -6.59
CA ASP A 7 -0.47 -6.58 -7.24
C ASP A 7 -0.42 -6.19 -8.70
N VAL A 8 -1.55 -6.35 -9.40
CA VAL A 8 -1.64 -5.97 -10.81
C VAL A 8 -1.57 -4.46 -10.99
N CYS A 9 -2.30 -3.71 -10.16
CA CYS A 9 -2.22 -2.24 -10.18
C CYS A 9 -0.79 -1.77 -9.91
N SER A 10 -0.11 -2.36 -8.92
CA SER A 10 1.28 -2.04 -8.56
C SER A 10 2.26 -2.35 -9.69
N SER A 11 2.11 -3.52 -10.32
CA SER A 11 2.97 -3.95 -11.44
C SER A 11 2.80 -3.03 -12.66
N ASP A 12 1.57 -2.66 -13.01
CA ASP A 12 1.31 -1.79 -14.15
C ASP A 12 1.73 -0.35 -13.90
N LEU A 13 1.51 0.18 -12.70
CA LEU A 13 1.98 1.50 -12.31
C LEU A 13 3.51 1.58 -12.39
N SER A 14 4.23 0.60 -11.85
CA SER A 14 5.69 0.58 -11.91
C SER A 14 6.24 0.47 -13.32
N LYS A 15 5.62 -0.33 -14.19
CA LYS A 15 6.02 -0.44 -15.61
C LYS A 15 5.86 0.84 -16.41
N LYS A 16 4.81 1.62 -16.13
CA LYS A 16 4.44 2.80 -16.90
C LYS A 16 5.09 4.09 -16.41
N PHE A 17 5.36 4.15 -15.13
CA PHE A 17 5.85 5.36 -14.45
C PHE A 17 7.32 5.26 -13.99
N GLY A 18 8.10 4.30 -14.53
CA GLY A 18 9.56 4.31 -14.40
C GLY A 18 10.14 3.65 -13.15
N GLY A 19 9.33 2.88 -12.40
CA GLY A 19 9.83 2.01 -11.33
C GLY A 19 10.44 0.69 -11.85
N GLU A 20 11.11 -0.06 -10.99
CA GLU A 20 11.54 -1.43 -11.31
C GLU A 20 10.29 -2.30 -11.46
N ALA A 21 9.95 -2.66 -12.70
CA ALA A 21 8.77 -3.47 -13.00
C ALA A 21 8.90 -4.85 -12.34
N LYS A 22 8.21 -5.04 -11.22
CA LYS A 22 8.09 -6.36 -10.60
C LYS A 22 6.93 -7.11 -11.24
N ALA A 23 7.19 -8.32 -11.69
CA ALA A 23 6.14 -9.22 -12.13
C ALA A 23 5.35 -9.72 -10.90
N TYR A 24 4.09 -10.08 -11.08
CA TYR A 24 3.20 -10.57 -10.04
C TYR A 24 3.85 -11.65 -9.14
N ASP A 25 4.51 -12.62 -9.75
CA ASP A 25 5.21 -13.71 -9.06
C ASP A 25 6.46 -13.28 -8.27
N GLN A 26 6.86 -12.02 -8.40
CA GLN A 26 7.96 -11.40 -7.66
C GLN A 26 7.46 -10.55 -6.47
N ILE A 27 6.19 -10.16 -6.47
CA ILE A 27 5.54 -9.46 -5.35
C ILE A 27 5.20 -10.49 -4.29
N ASP A 28 4.39 -11.50 -4.62
CA ASP A 28 4.10 -12.66 -3.76
C ASP A 28 5.19 -13.74 -3.93
N ALA A 29 6.37 -13.47 -3.37
CA ALA A 29 7.55 -14.31 -3.62
C ALA A 29 7.63 -15.57 -2.74
N ALA A 30 6.94 -15.60 -1.59
CA ALA A 30 7.01 -16.71 -0.64
C ALA A 30 6.36 -17.99 -1.21
N PRO A 31 6.94 -19.18 -0.98
CA PRO A 31 6.40 -20.43 -1.49
C PRO A 31 4.94 -20.70 -1.06
N GLU A 32 4.56 -20.26 0.14
CA GLU A 32 3.22 -20.44 0.69
C GLU A 32 2.21 -19.50 0.03
N GLU A 33 2.60 -18.26 -0.30
CA GLU A 33 1.81 -17.29 -1.06
C GLU A 33 1.50 -17.82 -2.46
N LYS A 34 2.53 -18.31 -3.16
CA LYS A 34 2.38 -18.93 -4.48
C LYS A 34 1.49 -20.17 -4.47
N ALA A 35 1.59 -20.99 -3.43
CA ALA A 35 0.79 -22.21 -3.31
C ALA A 35 -0.69 -21.93 -3.04
N ARG A 36 -0.99 -20.87 -2.30
CA ARG A 36 -2.36 -20.50 -1.91
C ARG A 36 -2.98 -19.45 -2.82
N GLY A 37 -2.19 -18.70 -3.58
CA GLY A 37 -2.63 -17.57 -4.41
C GLY A 37 -3.20 -16.42 -3.58
N ILE A 38 -2.63 -16.17 -2.40
CA ILE A 38 -3.00 -15.07 -1.50
C ILE A 38 -1.76 -14.41 -0.93
N THR A 39 -1.80 -13.11 -0.74
CA THR A 39 -0.77 -12.36 -0.03
C THR A 39 -0.80 -12.69 1.45
N ILE A 40 0.35 -13.02 2.03
CA ILE A 40 0.50 -13.34 3.47
C ILE A 40 1.28 -12.24 4.16
N ASN A 41 2.39 -11.81 3.56
CA ASN A 41 3.24 -10.76 4.09
C ASN A 41 3.04 -9.46 3.32
N THR A 42 3.36 -8.34 3.96
CA THR A 42 3.37 -7.05 3.27
C THR A 42 4.50 -7.02 2.24
N ALA A 43 4.19 -6.61 1.02
CA ALA A 43 5.16 -6.37 -0.03
C ALA A 43 5.28 -4.87 -0.31
N HIS A 44 6.49 -4.43 -0.67
CA HIS A 44 6.75 -3.03 -0.97
C HIS A 44 7.16 -2.89 -2.43
N VAL A 45 6.49 -1.99 -3.12
CA VAL A 45 6.73 -1.67 -4.53
C VAL A 45 6.86 -0.16 -4.68
N GLU A 46 7.76 0.28 -5.51
CA GLU A 46 7.98 1.70 -5.81
C GLU A 46 7.56 2.01 -7.23
N TYR A 47 6.97 3.17 -7.41
CA TYR A 47 6.70 3.75 -8.72
C TYR A 47 6.64 5.28 -8.63
N GLU A 48 6.79 5.93 -9.77
CA GLU A 48 6.75 7.38 -9.89
C GLU A 48 5.67 7.80 -10.88
N THR A 49 4.88 8.80 -10.50
CA THR A 49 4.10 9.58 -11.46
C THR A 49 4.92 10.79 -11.92
N ALA A 50 4.38 11.59 -12.80
CA ALA A 50 5.03 12.85 -13.19
C ALA A 50 5.20 13.83 -12.00
N ASN A 51 4.40 13.67 -10.95
CA ASN A 51 4.30 14.60 -9.83
C ASN A 51 4.88 14.07 -8.53
N ARG A 52 4.90 12.74 -8.33
CA ARG A 52 5.26 12.10 -7.04
C ARG A 52 5.95 10.77 -7.19
N HIS A 53 6.77 10.47 -6.18
CA HIS A 53 7.30 9.15 -5.90
C HIS A 53 6.42 8.46 -4.85
N TYR A 54 6.01 7.22 -5.11
CA TYR A 54 5.16 6.42 -4.26
C TYR A 54 5.89 5.18 -3.74
N ALA A 55 5.79 4.97 -2.43
CA ALA A 55 6.06 3.69 -1.80
C ALA A 55 4.71 2.99 -1.60
N HIS A 56 4.44 1.98 -2.37
CA HIS A 56 3.22 1.19 -2.30
C HIS A 56 3.45 -0.02 -1.41
N VAL A 57 2.61 -0.17 -0.39
CA VAL A 57 2.62 -1.33 0.51
C VAL A 57 1.43 -2.20 0.15
N ASP A 58 1.69 -3.37 -0.41
CA ASP A 58 0.66 -4.37 -0.60
C ASP A 58 0.38 -5.09 0.72
N CYS A 59 -0.89 -5.11 1.11
CA CYS A 59 -1.32 -5.68 2.37
C CYS A 59 -2.20 -6.91 2.15
N PRO A 60 -2.02 -7.97 2.93
CA PRO A 60 -2.88 -9.14 2.83
C PRO A 60 -4.34 -8.80 3.15
N GLY A 61 -5.26 -9.22 2.27
CA GLY A 61 -6.69 -9.01 2.44
C GLY A 61 -7.41 -10.11 3.21
N HIS A 62 -6.75 -11.24 3.49
CA HIS A 62 -7.36 -12.38 4.16
C HIS A 62 -7.44 -12.20 5.68
N ALA A 63 -8.57 -12.57 6.28
CA ALA A 63 -8.85 -12.40 7.72
C ALA A 63 -7.78 -13.02 8.64
N ASP A 64 -7.13 -14.11 8.24
CA ASP A 64 -6.07 -14.76 9.02
C ASP A 64 -4.81 -13.90 9.17
N TYR A 65 -4.62 -12.90 8.29
CA TYR A 65 -3.41 -12.06 8.22
C TYR A 65 -3.65 -10.59 8.59
N VAL A 66 -4.75 -10.30 9.26
CA VAL A 66 -5.14 -8.94 9.72
C VAL A 66 -4.01 -8.25 10.49
N LYS A 67 -3.22 -9.00 11.25
CA LYS A 67 -2.08 -8.45 12.00
C LYS A 67 -1.04 -7.81 11.07
N ASN A 68 -0.71 -8.48 9.96
CA ASN A 68 0.26 -7.97 8.99
C ASN A 68 -0.32 -6.76 8.24
N MET A 69 -1.62 -6.80 7.94
CA MET A 69 -2.34 -5.66 7.38
C MET A 69 -2.29 -4.42 8.30
N ILE A 70 -2.50 -4.59 9.62
CA ILE A 70 -2.44 -3.48 10.58
C ILE A 70 -1.04 -2.84 10.59
N THR A 71 0.00 -3.66 10.58
CA THR A 71 1.38 -3.17 10.58
C THR A 71 1.68 -2.35 9.32
N GLY A 72 1.27 -2.83 8.15
CA GLY A 72 1.42 -2.10 6.89
C GLY A 72 0.58 -0.82 6.85
N ALA A 73 -0.70 -0.91 7.22
CA ALA A 73 -1.63 0.22 7.16
C ALA A 73 -1.25 1.39 8.09
N ALA A 74 -0.61 1.11 9.22
CA ALA A 74 -0.18 2.15 10.16
C ALA A 74 0.87 3.13 9.58
N GLN A 75 1.51 2.77 8.47
CA GLN A 75 2.54 3.57 7.81
C GLN A 75 2.01 4.40 6.63
N MET A 76 0.76 4.22 6.25
CA MET A 76 0.20 4.78 5.01
C MET A 76 -0.23 6.23 5.17
N ASP A 77 0.06 7.04 4.16
CA ASP A 77 -0.47 8.41 4.01
C ASP A 77 -1.83 8.40 3.29
N GLY A 78 -2.19 7.28 2.67
CA GLY A 78 -3.48 6.99 2.05
C GLY A 78 -3.58 5.53 1.68
N ALA A 79 -4.77 5.04 1.39
CA ALA A 79 -5.02 3.65 1.01
C ALA A 79 -5.83 3.54 -0.28
N ILE A 80 -5.55 2.50 -1.05
CA ILE A 80 -6.40 2.08 -2.18
C ILE A 80 -7.24 0.90 -1.69
N LEU A 81 -8.55 1.09 -1.61
CA LEU A 81 -9.49 0.03 -1.30
C LEU A 81 -9.94 -0.64 -2.59
N VAL A 82 -9.60 -1.90 -2.77
CA VAL A 82 -10.02 -2.66 -3.94
C VAL A 82 -11.29 -3.45 -3.64
N VAL A 83 -12.34 -3.21 -4.45
CA VAL A 83 -13.64 -3.86 -4.32
C VAL A 83 -14.00 -4.53 -5.64
N SER A 84 -14.55 -5.74 -5.60
CA SER A 84 -15.07 -6.39 -6.80
C SER A 84 -16.37 -5.70 -7.25
N ALA A 85 -16.43 -5.24 -8.49
CA ALA A 85 -17.64 -4.66 -9.07
C ALA A 85 -18.75 -5.72 -9.26
N ALA A 86 -18.36 -7.00 -9.44
CA ALA A 86 -19.30 -8.10 -9.63
C ALA A 86 -19.93 -8.60 -8.30
N ASP A 87 -19.16 -8.57 -7.21
CA ASP A 87 -19.58 -9.12 -5.92
C ASP A 87 -20.04 -8.03 -4.94
N GLY A 88 -19.66 -6.77 -5.19
CA GLY A 88 -19.88 -5.67 -4.26
C GLY A 88 -19.01 -5.73 -2.99
N PRO A 89 -19.29 -4.87 -2.00
CA PRO A 89 -18.54 -4.84 -0.76
C PRO A 89 -18.82 -6.08 0.11
N MET A 90 -17.82 -6.92 0.26
CA MET A 90 -17.83 -8.14 1.07
C MET A 90 -17.66 -7.83 2.57
N PRO A 91 -17.94 -8.78 3.49
CA PRO A 91 -17.66 -8.60 4.92
C PRO A 91 -16.25 -8.15 5.21
N GLN A 92 -15.25 -8.68 4.51
CA GLN A 92 -13.83 -8.30 4.62
C GLN A 92 -13.60 -6.84 4.23
N THR A 93 -14.29 -6.33 3.21
CA THR A 93 -14.22 -4.92 2.82
C THR A 93 -14.57 -4.00 3.98
N ARG A 94 -15.59 -4.36 4.77
CA ARG A 94 -16.00 -3.62 5.97
C ARG A 94 -14.93 -3.66 7.05
N GLU A 95 -14.31 -4.81 7.26
CA GLU A 95 -13.21 -4.97 8.21
C GLU A 95 -12.00 -4.13 7.81
N HIS A 96 -11.66 -4.10 6.53
CA HIS A 96 -10.54 -3.31 6.02
C HIS A 96 -10.76 -1.81 6.21
N ILE A 97 -11.96 -1.29 5.92
CA ILE A 97 -12.30 0.12 6.14
C ILE A 97 -12.24 0.46 7.63
N LEU A 98 -12.80 -0.39 8.49
CA LEU A 98 -12.75 -0.21 9.93
C LEU A 98 -11.31 -0.19 10.45
N LEU A 99 -10.47 -1.12 10.01
CA LEU A 99 -9.07 -1.19 10.39
C LEU A 99 -8.29 0.03 9.89
N ALA A 100 -8.48 0.43 8.64
CA ALA A 100 -7.87 1.65 8.10
C ALA A 100 -8.21 2.87 8.96
N ARG A 101 -9.47 2.98 9.41
CA ARG A 101 -9.88 4.06 10.31
C ARG A 101 -9.21 3.97 11.68
N GLN A 102 -9.13 2.77 12.27
CA GLN A 102 -8.52 2.55 13.58
C GLN A 102 -7.02 2.82 13.62
N VAL A 103 -6.30 2.47 12.56
CA VAL A 103 -4.86 2.73 12.46
C VAL A 103 -4.54 4.17 11.99
N GLY A 104 -5.57 4.94 11.65
CA GLY A 104 -5.43 6.36 11.33
C GLY A 104 -5.07 6.67 9.89
N VAL A 105 -5.38 5.79 8.94
CA VAL A 105 -5.24 6.11 7.51
C VAL A 105 -6.12 7.31 7.16
N PRO A 106 -5.53 8.42 6.67
CA PRO A 106 -6.28 9.67 6.53
C PRO A 106 -7.15 9.74 5.27
N TYR A 107 -6.76 9.05 4.20
CA TYR A 107 -7.43 9.11 2.89
C TYR A 107 -7.63 7.72 2.32
N ILE A 108 -8.80 7.48 1.69
CA ILE A 108 -9.08 6.27 0.93
C ILE A 108 -9.46 6.66 -0.50
N ILE A 109 -8.94 5.91 -1.47
CA ILE A 109 -9.40 5.91 -2.86
C ILE A 109 -9.94 4.52 -3.14
N VAL A 110 -11.00 4.40 -3.91
CA VAL A 110 -11.59 3.10 -4.24
C VAL A 110 -11.27 2.72 -5.68
N PHE A 111 -10.84 1.48 -5.88
CA PHE A 111 -10.74 0.87 -7.19
C PHE A 111 -11.77 -0.27 -7.29
N MET A 112 -12.83 -0.05 -8.08
CA MET A 112 -13.83 -1.08 -8.39
C MET A 112 -13.30 -1.95 -9.51
N ASN A 113 -12.69 -3.07 -9.13
CA ASN A 113 -12.07 -4.03 -10.03
C ASN A 113 -13.07 -5.03 -10.61
N LYS A 114 -12.67 -5.76 -11.67
CA LYS A 114 -13.50 -6.74 -12.38
C LYS A 114 -14.75 -6.14 -13.04
N ALA A 115 -14.71 -4.88 -13.41
CA ALA A 115 -15.83 -4.21 -14.07
C ALA A 115 -16.12 -4.79 -15.46
N ASP A 116 -15.16 -5.50 -16.06
CA ASP A 116 -15.33 -6.26 -17.31
C ASP A 116 -16.28 -7.45 -17.18
N MET A 117 -16.60 -7.91 -15.98
CA MET A 117 -17.55 -8.98 -15.69
C MET A 117 -18.99 -8.47 -15.51
N VAL A 118 -19.20 -7.16 -15.54
CA VAL A 118 -20.50 -6.53 -15.26
C VAL A 118 -20.94 -5.75 -16.49
N ASP A 119 -21.94 -6.27 -17.18
CA ASP A 119 -22.52 -5.61 -18.37
C ASP A 119 -23.58 -4.54 -18.00
N ASP A 120 -24.12 -4.64 -16.80
CA ASP A 120 -25.21 -3.78 -16.32
C ASP A 120 -24.65 -2.55 -15.58
N LYS A 121 -24.87 -1.37 -16.14
CA LYS A 121 -24.45 -0.10 -15.55
C LYS A 121 -25.19 0.23 -14.25
N GLU A 122 -26.46 -0.17 -14.12
CA GLU A 122 -27.23 0.06 -12.91
C GLU A 122 -26.65 -0.73 -11.73
N LEU A 123 -26.12 -1.91 -12.00
CA LEU A 123 -25.41 -2.70 -10.99
C LEU A 123 -24.11 -2.03 -10.53
N LEU A 124 -23.34 -1.44 -11.46
CA LEU A 124 -22.13 -0.70 -11.10
C LEU A 124 -22.46 0.52 -10.23
N GLU A 125 -23.51 1.27 -10.58
CA GLU A 125 -23.96 2.41 -9.79
C GLU A 125 -24.44 1.99 -8.39
N LEU A 126 -25.12 0.85 -8.28
CA LEU A 126 -25.58 0.31 -7.00
C LEU A 126 -24.38 -0.06 -6.10
N VAL A 127 -23.40 -0.76 -6.63
CA VAL A 127 -22.17 -1.13 -5.90
C VAL A 127 -21.40 0.13 -5.46
N GLU A 128 -21.33 1.14 -6.33
CA GLU A 128 -20.72 2.42 -5.99
C GLU A 128 -21.45 3.09 -4.81
N MET A 129 -22.75 3.14 -4.84
CA MET A 129 -23.55 3.71 -3.74
C MET A 129 -23.33 2.96 -2.42
N GLU A 130 -23.34 1.62 -2.44
CA GLU A 130 -23.07 0.80 -1.26
C GLU A 130 -21.67 1.07 -0.67
N VAL A 131 -20.66 1.23 -1.52
CA VAL A 131 -19.30 1.54 -1.08
C VAL A 131 -19.24 2.94 -0.45
N ARG A 132 -19.90 3.94 -1.06
CA ARG A 132 -19.98 5.31 -0.50
C ARG A 132 -20.67 5.36 0.85
N GLU A 133 -21.79 4.64 0.98
CA GLU A 133 -22.51 4.53 2.25
C GLU A 133 -21.64 3.86 3.32
N LEU A 134 -20.93 2.80 2.94
CA LEU A 134 -20.04 2.08 3.83
C LEU A 134 -18.86 2.95 4.31
N LEU A 135 -18.24 3.71 3.42
CA LEU A 135 -17.18 4.68 3.77
C LEU A 135 -17.69 5.74 4.74
N SER A 136 -18.87 6.32 4.45
CA SER A 136 -19.51 7.33 5.31
C SER A 136 -19.82 6.78 6.69
N LYS A 137 -20.27 5.54 6.79
CA LYS A 137 -20.55 4.85 8.07
C LYS A 137 -19.29 4.74 8.95
N TYR A 138 -18.12 4.60 8.35
CA TYR A 138 -16.84 4.53 9.07
C TYR A 138 -16.09 5.86 9.09
N GLU A 139 -16.81 6.98 8.91
CA GLU A 139 -16.30 8.33 9.03
C GLU A 139 -15.24 8.73 8.00
N PHE A 140 -15.26 8.11 6.82
CA PHE A 140 -14.57 8.61 5.64
C PHE A 140 -15.54 9.46 4.79
N PRO A 141 -15.03 10.44 4.02
CA PRO A 141 -15.89 11.30 3.19
C PRO A 141 -16.40 10.53 1.96
N GLY A 142 -17.40 9.64 2.14
CA GLY A 142 -17.88 8.72 1.12
C GLY A 142 -18.30 9.41 -0.18
N ASP A 143 -18.94 10.58 -0.09
CA ASP A 143 -19.40 11.35 -1.26
C ASP A 143 -18.23 11.94 -2.05
N ASP A 144 -17.18 12.39 -1.36
CA ASP A 144 -16.00 13.04 -1.98
C ASP A 144 -14.89 12.05 -2.36
N THR A 145 -14.99 10.80 -1.89
CA THR A 145 -13.98 9.77 -2.16
C THR A 145 -13.96 9.40 -3.65
N PRO A 146 -12.82 9.49 -4.33
CA PRO A 146 -12.68 9.04 -5.71
C PRO A 146 -12.94 7.54 -5.82
N ILE A 147 -13.82 7.15 -6.74
CA ILE A 147 -14.09 5.75 -7.09
C ILE A 147 -13.75 5.57 -8.56
N ILE A 148 -12.78 4.71 -8.83
CA ILE A 148 -12.32 4.40 -10.18
C ILE A 148 -12.85 3.00 -10.54
N ILE A 149 -13.52 2.90 -11.67
CA ILE A 149 -14.09 1.65 -12.19
C ILE A 149 -13.15 1.11 -13.26
N GLY A 150 -12.70 -0.14 -13.15
CA GLY A 150 -11.79 -0.72 -14.10
C GLY A 150 -11.65 -2.24 -13.98
N SER A 151 -10.77 -2.78 -14.81
CA SER A 151 -10.36 -4.18 -14.79
C SER A 151 -8.85 -4.27 -14.82
N ALA A 152 -8.28 -4.71 -13.72
CA ALA A 152 -6.85 -4.97 -13.62
C ALA A 152 -6.39 -6.05 -14.61
N LEU A 153 -7.23 -7.05 -14.88
CA LEU A 153 -6.94 -8.07 -15.89
C LEU A 153 -6.79 -7.47 -17.28
N LYS A 154 -7.72 -6.63 -17.72
CA LYS A 154 -7.64 -5.94 -19.01
C LYS A 154 -6.41 -5.04 -19.12
N ALA A 155 -6.06 -4.35 -18.03
CA ALA A 155 -4.84 -3.55 -18.00
C ALA A 155 -3.57 -4.40 -18.17
N MET A 156 -3.52 -5.59 -17.56
CA MET A 156 -2.41 -6.55 -17.75
C MET A 156 -2.32 -7.08 -19.18
N GLU A 157 -3.46 -7.33 -19.82
CA GLU A 157 -3.55 -7.78 -21.21
C GLU A 157 -3.18 -6.66 -22.21
N GLY A 158 -2.96 -5.45 -21.72
CA GLY A 158 -2.57 -4.29 -22.53
C GLY A 158 -3.74 -3.60 -23.23
N ASP A 159 -4.97 -3.81 -22.74
CA ASP A 159 -6.13 -3.05 -23.22
C ASP A 159 -5.98 -1.57 -22.86
N LYS A 160 -5.90 -0.73 -23.88
CA LYS A 160 -5.76 0.73 -23.76
C LYS A 160 -7.09 1.46 -23.53
N GLY A 161 -8.18 0.72 -23.41
CA GLY A 161 -9.51 1.27 -23.15
C GLY A 161 -9.67 1.85 -21.76
N ASP A 162 -10.81 2.51 -21.55
CA ASP A 162 -11.15 3.17 -20.28
C ASP A 162 -11.21 2.24 -19.07
N MET A 163 -11.52 0.95 -19.28
CA MET A 163 -11.57 -0.07 -18.23
C MET A 163 -10.23 -0.75 -17.96
N GLY A 164 -9.28 -0.72 -18.93
CA GLY A 164 -7.96 -1.29 -18.82
C GLY A 164 -6.92 -0.25 -18.34
N GLU A 165 -5.94 0.05 -19.18
CA GLU A 165 -4.88 1.02 -18.87
C GLU A 165 -5.42 2.39 -18.50
N GLY A 166 -6.52 2.82 -19.14
CA GLY A 166 -7.17 4.10 -18.83
C GLY A 166 -7.62 4.20 -17.37
N ALA A 167 -8.13 3.12 -16.76
CA ALA A 167 -8.51 3.10 -15.35
C ALA A 167 -7.28 3.22 -14.43
N ILE A 168 -6.16 2.59 -14.77
CA ILE A 168 -4.91 2.68 -14.00
C ILE A 168 -4.35 4.11 -14.03
N PHE A 169 -4.41 4.78 -15.17
CA PHE A 169 -4.01 6.19 -15.26
C PHE A 169 -4.92 7.11 -14.43
N LYS A 170 -6.24 6.88 -14.46
CA LYS A 170 -7.20 7.61 -13.61
C LYS A 170 -6.93 7.38 -12.12
N LEU A 171 -6.54 6.15 -11.73
CA LEU A 171 -6.15 5.84 -10.37
C LEU A 171 -4.90 6.62 -9.96
N ALA A 172 -3.87 6.67 -10.80
CA ALA A 172 -2.66 7.44 -10.55
C ALA A 172 -2.94 8.95 -10.43
N GLU A 173 -3.80 9.49 -11.30
CA GLU A 173 -4.25 10.88 -11.23
C GLU A 173 -5.03 11.18 -9.93
N ALA A 174 -5.88 10.25 -9.50
CA ALA A 174 -6.59 10.38 -8.24
C ALA A 174 -5.64 10.33 -7.04
N LEU A 175 -4.59 9.49 -7.05
CA LEU A 175 -3.55 9.48 -6.03
C LEU A 175 -2.83 10.83 -5.96
N ASP A 176 -2.45 11.40 -7.09
CA ASP A 176 -1.77 12.70 -7.17
C ASP A 176 -2.63 13.87 -6.69
N SER A 177 -3.92 13.86 -6.99
CA SER A 177 -4.82 14.99 -6.77
C SER A 177 -5.56 14.94 -5.44
N TYR A 178 -6.01 13.75 -5.01
CA TYR A 178 -6.86 13.60 -3.83
C TYR A 178 -6.06 13.41 -2.54
N ILE A 179 -4.93 12.69 -2.58
CA ILE A 179 -4.09 12.51 -1.41
C ILE A 179 -3.09 13.65 -1.34
N PRO A 180 -3.15 14.54 -0.32
CA PRO A 180 -2.20 15.63 -0.20
C PRO A 180 -0.78 15.12 0.08
N GLU A 181 0.22 15.91 -0.30
CA GLU A 181 1.60 15.59 0.06
C GLU A 181 1.76 15.60 1.60
N PRO A 182 2.26 14.51 2.18
CA PRO A 182 2.35 14.39 3.62
C PRO A 182 3.37 15.39 4.18
N LYS A 183 2.94 16.17 5.18
CA LYS A 183 3.84 17.09 5.90
C LYS A 183 4.72 16.27 6.84
N ARG A 184 5.98 16.08 6.46
CA ARG A 184 6.95 15.41 7.32
C ARG A 184 7.49 16.35 8.37
N ALA A 185 7.55 15.91 9.62
CA ALA A 185 8.13 16.68 10.73
C ALA A 185 9.67 16.56 10.67
N LEU A 186 10.30 17.39 9.85
CA LEU A 186 11.76 17.42 9.71
C LEU A 186 12.46 18.02 10.92
N ASP A 187 11.77 18.93 11.62
CA ASP A 187 12.30 19.58 12.81
C ASP A 187 12.10 18.69 14.04
N GLY A 188 13.18 18.47 14.77
CA GLY A 188 13.16 17.69 16.00
C GLY A 188 14.12 16.51 16.01
N THR A 189 14.17 15.84 17.15
CA THR A 189 15.02 14.66 17.34
C THR A 189 14.52 13.53 16.44
N PHE A 190 15.43 12.86 15.75
CA PHE A 190 15.14 11.69 14.95
C PHE A 190 14.37 10.63 15.77
N LEU A 191 13.29 10.13 15.20
CA LEU A 191 12.48 9.06 15.77
C LEU A 191 12.02 8.12 14.64
N MET A 192 12.36 6.86 14.82
CA MET A 192 11.91 5.77 13.94
C MET A 192 11.49 4.57 14.81
N PRO A 193 10.20 4.25 14.90
CA PRO A 193 9.75 2.98 15.46
C PRO A 193 10.35 1.82 14.68
N VAL A 194 10.93 0.84 15.39
CA VAL A 194 11.50 -0.35 14.76
C VAL A 194 10.39 -1.36 14.52
N GLU A 195 10.25 -1.82 13.29
CA GLU A 195 9.28 -2.80 12.84
C GLU A 195 9.89 -4.19 12.74
N ASP A 196 11.02 -4.27 12.03
CA ASP A 196 11.75 -5.51 11.87
C ASP A 196 13.24 -5.33 12.15
N VAL A 197 13.90 -6.44 12.51
CA VAL A 197 15.32 -6.48 12.83
C VAL A 197 15.96 -7.65 12.09
N PHE A 198 16.96 -7.37 11.29
CA PHE A 198 17.72 -8.35 10.53
C PHE A 198 19.19 -8.34 10.95
N SER A 199 19.82 -9.50 10.96
CA SER A 199 21.26 -9.63 11.13
C SER A 199 21.88 -10.08 9.82
N ILE A 200 22.74 -9.23 9.24
CA ILE A 200 23.39 -9.50 7.96
C ILE A 200 24.87 -9.79 8.22
N SER A 201 25.34 -10.98 7.82
CA SER A 201 26.75 -11.36 7.95
C SER A 201 27.67 -10.36 7.25
N GLY A 202 28.63 -9.83 7.99
CA GLY A 202 29.59 -8.83 7.50
C GLY A 202 29.09 -7.38 7.46
N ARG A 203 27.84 -7.14 7.79
CA ARG A 203 27.24 -5.79 7.78
C ARG A 203 26.66 -5.35 9.13
N GLY A 204 26.29 -6.30 9.99
CA GLY A 204 25.77 -6.01 11.33
C GLY A 204 24.25 -6.13 11.44
N THR A 205 23.69 -5.41 12.38
CA THR A 205 22.26 -5.36 12.64
C THR A 205 21.61 -4.29 11.76
N VAL A 206 20.54 -4.67 11.09
CA VAL A 206 19.73 -3.80 10.25
C VAL A 206 18.34 -3.71 10.87
N VAL A 207 17.82 -2.51 10.97
CA VAL A 207 16.45 -2.25 11.45
C VAL A 207 15.65 -1.57 10.36
N THR A 208 14.40 -1.95 10.24
CA THR A 208 13.45 -1.28 9.34
C THR A 208 12.39 -0.55 10.13
N GLY A 209 11.80 0.48 9.54
CA GLY A 209 10.74 1.26 10.12
C GLY A 209 10.51 2.56 9.36
N ARG A 210 9.40 3.20 9.65
CA ARG A 210 9.09 4.53 9.11
C ARG A 210 9.72 5.61 9.97
N VAL A 211 10.41 6.56 9.35
CA VAL A 211 10.88 7.76 10.05
C VAL A 211 9.68 8.66 10.36
N GLU A 212 9.33 8.79 11.64
CA GLU A 212 8.21 9.60 12.10
C GLU A 212 8.56 11.10 12.16
N ARG A 213 9.77 11.43 12.56
CA ARG A 213 10.27 12.80 12.66
C ARG A 213 11.78 12.89 12.63
N GLY A 214 12.28 14.08 12.36
CA GLY A 214 13.70 14.38 12.31
C GLY A 214 14.40 13.83 11.07
N VAL A 215 15.68 13.96 11.06
CA VAL A 215 16.58 13.52 9.97
C VAL A 215 17.71 12.72 10.59
N ILE A 216 18.16 11.66 9.92
CA ILE A 216 19.33 10.86 10.29
C ILE A 216 20.34 10.88 9.15
N LYS A 217 21.62 10.97 9.51
CA LYS A 217 22.74 10.86 8.57
C LYS A 217 23.67 9.74 8.97
N VAL A 218 24.32 9.15 7.99
CA VAL A 218 25.38 8.16 8.23
C VAL A 218 26.48 8.81 9.09
N GLY A 219 26.90 8.10 10.14
CA GLY A 219 27.89 8.57 11.10
C GLY A 219 27.32 9.26 12.34
N GLU A 220 26.02 9.50 12.41
CA GLU A 220 25.38 10.09 13.59
C GLU A 220 25.15 9.05 14.69
N GLU A 221 25.29 9.49 15.96
CA GLU A 221 24.97 8.68 17.13
C GLU A 221 23.45 8.57 17.28
N ILE A 222 22.97 7.36 17.50
CA ILE A 222 21.56 7.06 17.75
C ILE A 222 21.39 6.31 19.07
N GLU A 223 20.23 6.46 19.67
CA GLU A 223 19.82 5.74 20.88
C GLU A 223 18.74 4.72 20.53
N ILE A 224 18.96 3.47 20.87
CA ILE A 224 17.98 2.39 20.77
C ILE A 224 17.25 2.31 22.13
N VAL A 225 15.98 2.69 22.12
CA VAL A 225 15.13 2.74 23.32
C VAL A 225 14.10 1.63 23.26
N GLY A 226 13.89 0.92 24.36
CA GLY A 226 12.91 -0.17 24.44
C GLY A 226 12.80 -0.74 25.85
N LEU A 227 12.40 -1.99 25.95
CA LEU A 227 12.24 -2.70 27.23
C LEU A 227 13.57 -2.97 27.96
N LYS A 228 14.67 -2.99 27.21
CA LYS A 228 16.04 -3.11 27.74
C LYS A 228 16.64 -1.72 28.01
N PRO A 229 17.73 -1.63 28.79
CA PRO A 229 18.46 -0.38 28.97
C PRO A 229 18.82 0.24 27.61
N THR A 230 18.70 1.55 27.51
CA THR A 230 19.03 2.32 26.30
C THR A 230 20.43 2.02 25.83
N LEU A 231 20.59 1.69 24.57
CA LEU A 231 21.87 1.43 23.92
C LEU A 231 22.20 2.58 22.97
N LYS A 232 23.40 3.10 23.07
CA LYS A 232 23.95 4.07 22.11
C LYS A 232 24.77 3.35 21.04
N THR A 233 24.56 3.72 19.80
CA THR A 233 25.31 3.20 18.66
C THR A 233 25.41 4.27 17.58
N VAL A 234 26.13 3.98 16.50
CA VAL A 234 26.31 4.88 15.36
C VAL A 234 25.57 4.32 14.15
N CYS A 235 24.85 5.17 13.46
CA CYS A 235 24.22 4.84 12.20
C CYS A 235 25.29 4.68 11.11
N THR A 236 25.53 3.47 10.63
CA THR A 236 26.57 3.16 9.64
C THR A 236 26.07 3.19 8.20
N GLY A 237 24.75 3.16 7.99
CA GLY A 237 24.12 3.23 6.67
C GLY A 237 22.64 3.61 6.79
N VAL A 238 22.15 4.29 5.77
CA VAL A 238 20.73 4.61 5.59
C VAL A 238 20.36 4.22 4.18
N GLU A 239 19.35 3.38 4.03
CA GLU A 239 18.82 2.96 2.74
C GLU A 239 17.31 3.16 2.74
N MET A 240 16.75 3.50 1.59
CA MET A 240 15.33 3.73 1.42
C MET A 240 14.78 2.68 0.45
N PHE A 241 13.69 2.03 0.81
CA PHE A 241 12.96 1.05 -0.01
C PHE A 241 13.73 -0.21 -0.44
N GLN A 242 14.94 -0.45 0.05
CA GLN A 242 15.70 -1.65 -0.27
C GLN A 242 15.49 -2.73 0.79
N ILE A 243 14.33 -3.38 0.78
CA ILE A 243 14.08 -4.55 1.64
C ILE A 243 14.98 -5.70 1.17
N GLY A 244 15.96 -6.04 1.99
CA GLY A 244 16.98 -7.05 1.72
C GLY A 244 18.40 -6.52 1.56
N ARG A 245 18.61 -5.20 1.59
CA ARG A 245 19.95 -4.57 1.50
C ARG A 245 20.12 -3.36 2.42
N ALA A 246 19.43 -3.30 3.54
CA ALA A 246 19.62 -2.21 4.48
C ALA A 246 20.89 -2.41 5.33
N HIS A 247 21.54 -1.31 5.68
CA HIS A 247 22.75 -1.28 6.49
C HIS A 247 22.60 -0.34 7.68
N VAL A 248 22.81 -0.86 8.84
CA VAL A 248 23.02 -0.08 10.06
C VAL A 248 24.35 -0.44 10.66
#